data_fc4a3415e2e41181890db0da86254737
#
_entry.id   fc4a3415e2e41181890db0da86254737
#
_cell.length_a   1.000
_cell.length_b   1.000
_cell.length_c   1.000
_cell.angle_alpha   90.00
_cell.angle_beta   90.00
_cell.angle_gamma   90.00
#
_symmetry.space_group_name_H-M   'P 1'
#
loop_
_entity.id
_entity.type
_entity.pdbx_description
1 polymer ?
#
loop_
_entity_poly.entity_id
_entity_poly.type
_entity_poly.pdbx_seq_one_letter_code
_entity_poly.pdbx_strand_id
1 'polypeptide(L)'
;MHPQLESFVEVARLGSVTRAANALYVTQPALTARLNSLEQVVGTPLLVRSRGGVRLTEAGRAFLPYAERALQAVADGRQVLDELARGVAGHVAIGASPAVSTYALPSILKRFAETHPAVQVAVRTGHSEEVVDLVKRDEVAVGLSRALRDPEIESFTLYEDELVLVVHPRHRFAASVRAAELADEQFVLFDRASSYHELTSALFLEAAIAPRSVMELDNIDSAKKMVEQGLGVALLPAVAVADEVRAKRLRVVRIAGRRPPRRPIVAVRRKRAGAPSGATAAFLSLLRELRPQLQAAASATA
;
A
#
# COMPACT_ATOMS: atom_id res chain seq x y z
N MET A 1 30.65 10.69 8.99
CA MET A 1 29.33 10.35 9.59
C MET A 1 28.59 9.19 8.87
N HIS A 2 28.54 9.10 7.54
CA HIS A 2 27.87 8.01 6.82
C HIS A 2 28.35 6.59 7.21
N PRO A 3 29.67 6.25 7.21
CA PRO A 3 30.12 4.92 7.61
C PRO A 3 29.84 4.57 9.09
N GLN A 4 29.76 5.57 9.96
CA GLN A 4 29.41 5.38 11.37
C GLN A 4 27.93 5.01 11.54
N LEU A 5 27.02 5.71 10.82
CA LEU A 5 25.59 5.38 10.80
C LEU A 5 25.35 3.98 10.22
N GLU A 6 25.99 3.62 9.09
CA GLU A 6 25.91 2.27 8.53
C GLU A 6 26.33 1.19 9.56
N SER A 7 27.46 1.43 10.24
CA SER A 7 27.98 0.53 11.27
C SER A 7 26.99 0.34 12.42
N PHE A 8 26.36 1.42 12.86
CA PHE A 8 25.38 1.37 13.94
C PHE A 8 24.11 0.62 13.54
N VAL A 9 23.54 0.94 12.37
CA VAL A 9 22.31 0.28 11.85
C VAL A 9 22.57 -1.21 11.64
N GLU A 10 23.70 -1.59 11.06
CA GLU A 10 24.01 -3.00 10.81
C GLU A 10 24.25 -3.79 12.10
N VAL A 11 24.90 -3.18 13.12
CA VAL A 11 25.03 -3.81 14.45
C VAL A 11 23.70 -3.92 15.15
N ALA A 12 22.83 -2.92 15.04
CA ALA A 12 21.49 -2.97 15.58
C ALA A 12 20.65 -4.12 14.96
N ARG A 13 20.78 -4.31 13.64
CA ARG A 13 20.08 -5.37 12.90
C ARG A 13 20.60 -6.76 13.24
N LEU A 14 21.91 -6.95 13.32
CA LEU A 14 22.52 -8.27 13.50
C LEU A 14 22.76 -8.65 14.98
N GLY A 15 22.72 -7.69 15.92
CA GLY A 15 22.99 -7.91 17.35
C GLY A 15 24.44 -8.38 17.64
N SER A 16 25.37 -8.20 16.69
CA SER A 16 26.74 -8.70 16.79
C SER A 16 27.72 -7.82 15.99
N VAL A 17 28.72 -7.29 16.69
CA VAL A 17 29.80 -6.48 16.07
C VAL A 17 30.57 -7.30 15.04
N THR A 18 30.87 -8.56 15.34
CA THR A 18 31.64 -9.42 14.42
C THR A 18 30.87 -9.72 13.13
N ARG A 19 29.57 -10.05 13.25
CA ARG A 19 28.73 -10.30 12.07
C ARG A 19 28.54 -9.03 11.24
N ALA A 20 28.35 -7.88 11.90
CA ALA A 20 28.25 -6.59 11.20
C ALA A 20 29.55 -6.19 10.51
N ALA A 21 30.69 -6.42 11.13
CA ALA A 21 32.00 -6.16 10.51
C ALA A 21 32.19 -6.99 9.22
N ASN A 22 31.84 -8.28 9.28
CA ASN A 22 31.87 -9.16 8.10
C ASN A 22 30.90 -8.69 7.00
N ALA A 23 29.67 -8.33 7.37
CA ALA A 23 28.67 -7.84 6.42
C ALA A 23 29.06 -6.53 5.73
N LEU A 24 29.78 -5.67 6.43
CA LEU A 24 30.28 -4.39 5.91
C LEU A 24 31.69 -4.49 5.31
N TYR A 25 32.28 -5.69 5.24
CA TYR A 25 33.63 -5.92 4.71
C TYR A 25 34.71 -5.08 5.39
N VAL A 26 34.60 -4.91 6.72
CA VAL A 26 35.60 -4.18 7.54
C VAL A 26 36.10 -5.05 8.68
N THR A 27 37.22 -4.66 9.29
CA THR A 27 37.71 -5.35 10.48
C THR A 27 36.87 -4.95 11.72
N GLN A 28 36.75 -5.87 12.69
CA GLN A 28 36.03 -5.60 13.95
C GLN A 28 36.57 -4.37 14.72
N PRO A 29 37.92 -4.16 14.85
CA PRO A 29 38.46 -2.91 15.43
C PRO A 29 38.02 -1.64 14.68
N ALA A 30 38.04 -1.66 13.34
CA ALA A 30 37.55 -0.54 12.54
C ALA A 30 36.09 -0.24 12.76
N LEU A 31 35.23 -1.28 12.81
CA LEU A 31 33.82 -1.11 13.10
C LEU A 31 33.62 -0.53 14.51
N THR A 32 34.32 -1.03 15.51
CA THR A 32 34.27 -0.53 16.90
C THR A 32 34.68 0.95 16.96
N ALA A 33 35.74 1.35 16.25
CA ALA A 33 36.13 2.75 16.17
C ALA A 33 35.04 3.65 15.56
N ARG A 34 34.36 3.18 14.51
CA ARG A 34 33.23 3.91 13.90
C ARG A 34 32.05 4.07 14.89
N LEU A 35 31.72 3.02 15.65
CA LEU A 35 30.66 3.08 16.66
C LEU A 35 31.00 4.07 17.78
N ASN A 36 32.22 3.99 18.33
CA ASN A 36 32.67 4.91 19.37
C ASN A 36 32.66 6.37 18.87
N SER A 37 33.11 6.61 17.64
CA SER A 37 33.05 7.95 17.03
C SER A 37 31.61 8.47 16.90
N LEU A 38 30.64 7.60 16.55
CA LEU A 38 29.24 7.98 16.49
C LEU A 38 28.71 8.36 17.86
N GLU A 39 28.95 7.53 18.88
CA GLU A 39 28.51 7.76 20.26
C GLU A 39 29.10 9.05 20.85
N GLN A 40 30.37 9.36 20.51
CA GLN A 40 31.00 10.64 20.88
C GLN A 40 30.30 11.85 20.24
N VAL A 41 29.95 11.74 18.95
CA VAL A 41 29.22 12.84 18.24
C VAL A 41 27.81 13.02 18.79
N VAL A 42 27.12 11.92 19.09
CA VAL A 42 25.75 11.94 19.62
C VAL A 42 25.74 12.30 21.13
N GLY A 43 26.85 12.11 21.80
CA GLY A 43 27.02 12.45 23.23
C GLY A 43 26.43 11.43 24.20
N THR A 44 26.00 10.27 23.73
CA THR A 44 25.44 9.21 24.58
C THR A 44 25.70 7.82 23.99
N PRO A 45 25.87 6.77 24.83
CA PRO A 45 25.97 5.39 24.37
C PRO A 45 24.68 4.93 23.68
N LEU A 46 24.80 4.39 22.46
CA LEU A 46 23.71 3.85 21.68
C LEU A 46 23.62 2.33 21.79
N LEU A 47 24.73 1.67 22.12
CA LEU A 47 24.86 0.23 22.21
C LEU A 47 25.35 -0.20 23.58
N VAL A 48 24.93 -1.38 24.04
CA VAL A 48 25.38 -2.02 25.27
C VAL A 48 25.74 -3.47 25.01
N ARG A 49 26.87 -3.93 25.58
CA ARG A 49 27.27 -5.33 25.54
C ARG A 49 26.41 -6.17 26.50
N SER A 50 25.96 -7.32 26.05
CA SER A 50 25.18 -8.29 26.83
C SER A 50 25.76 -9.70 26.69
N ARG A 51 25.35 -10.64 27.55
CA ARG A 51 25.78 -12.05 27.45
C ARG A 51 25.42 -12.75 26.16
N GLY A 52 24.48 -12.20 25.39
CA GLY A 52 24.04 -12.70 24.06
C GLY A 52 24.50 -11.86 22.86
N GLY A 53 25.42 -10.91 23.04
CA GLY A 53 25.90 -10.04 21.97
C GLY A 53 25.75 -8.55 22.30
N VAL A 54 25.34 -7.75 21.34
CA VAL A 54 25.16 -6.29 21.48
C VAL A 54 23.68 -5.95 21.35
N ARG A 55 23.19 -5.06 22.23
CA ARG A 55 21.81 -4.56 22.23
C ARG A 55 21.80 -3.03 22.18
N LEU A 56 20.70 -2.49 21.68
CA LEU A 56 20.44 -1.06 21.74
C LEU A 56 20.14 -0.60 23.16
N THR A 57 20.71 0.54 23.56
CA THR A 57 20.25 1.31 24.70
C THR A 57 18.88 1.92 24.42
N GLU A 58 18.28 2.61 25.38
CA GLU A 58 17.06 3.40 25.15
C GLU A 58 17.33 4.52 24.12
N ALA A 59 18.46 5.24 24.28
CA ALA A 59 18.92 6.23 23.32
C ALA A 59 19.15 5.62 21.92
N GLY A 60 19.76 4.42 21.85
CA GLY A 60 19.95 3.69 20.61
C GLY A 60 18.65 3.33 19.90
N ARG A 61 17.63 2.89 20.64
CA ARG A 61 16.28 2.64 20.07
C ARG A 61 15.63 3.91 19.55
N ALA A 62 15.75 5.01 20.29
CA ALA A 62 15.22 6.30 19.85
C ALA A 62 15.97 6.86 18.63
N PHE A 63 17.29 6.64 18.54
CA PHE A 63 18.12 7.17 17.46
C PHE A 63 18.07 6.34 16.17
N LEU A 64 17.83 5.03 16.25
CA LEU A 64 17.84 4.11 15.11
C LEU A 64 16.98 4.59 13.91
N PRO A 65 15.72 5.00 14.09
CA PRO A 65 14.90 5.46 12.96
C PRO A 65 15.47 6.71 12.27
N TYR A 66 16.20 7.54 13.00
CA TYR A 66 16.84 8.73 12.42
C TYR A 66 18.11 8.37 11.65
N ALA A 67 18.89 7.40 12.14
CA ALA A 67 20.06 6.87 11.44
C ALA A 67 19.68 6.21 10.11
N GLU A 68 18.65 5.37 10.11
CA GLU A 68 18.11 4.72 8.91
C GLU A 68 17.66 5.75 7.88
N ARG A 69 16.90 6.78 8.31
CA ARG A 69 16.46 7.86 7.43
C ARG A 69 17.59 8.69 6.84
N ALA A 70 18.62 8.96 7.62
CA ALA A 70 19.78 9.70 7.12
C ALA A 70 20.54 8.92 6.05
N LEU A 71 20.69 7.60 6.22
CA LEU A 71 21.28 6.71 5.22
C LEU A 71 20.43 6.65 3.95
N GLN A 72 19.13 6.55 4.09
CA GLN A 72 18.21 6.54 2.96
C GLN A 72 18.27 7.86 2.19
N ALA A 73 18.26 9.01 2.87
CA ALA A 73 18.36 10.31 2.22
C ALA A 73 19.65 10.49 1.39
N VAL A 74 20.78 9.91 1.85
CA VAL A 74 22.02 9.92 1.06
C VAL A 74 21.92 8.97 -0.14
N ALA A 75 21.30 7.81 0.03
CA ALA A 75 21.06 6.88 -1.07
C ALA A 75 20.17 7.51 -2.15
N ASP A 76 19.08 8.16 -1.74
CA ASP A 76 18.17 8.87 -2.65
C ASP A 76 18.88 10.00 -3.41
N GLY A 77 19.72 10.77 -2.72
CA GLY A 77 20.54 11.82 -3.35
C GLY A 77 21.50 11.28 -4.39
N ARG A 78 22.17 10.15 -4.13
CA ARG A 78 23.02 9.47 -5.13
C ARG A 78 22.22 9.00 -6.32
N GLN A 79 21.05 8.43 -6.08
CA GLN A 79 20.14 7.98 -7.14
C GLN A 79 19.72 9.15 -8.04
N VAL A 80 19.36 10.31 -7.48
CA VAL A 80 19.05 11.53 -8.26
C VAL A 80 20.22 11.95 -9.15
N LEU A 81 21.46 11.90 -8.63
CA LEU A 81 22.65 12.22 -9.43
C LEU A 81 22.88 11.22 -10.58
N ASP A 82 22.68 9.93 -10.31
CA ASP A 82 22.79 8.88 -11.32
C ASP A 82 21.71 9.02 -12.40
N GLU A 83 20.50 9.40 -12.02
CA GLU A 83 19.37 9.66 -12.92
C GLU A 83 19.61 10.89 -13.81
N LEU A 84 20.19 11.96 -13.25
CA LEU A 84 20.61 13.14 -14.02
C LEU A 84 21.69 12.81 -15.05
N ALA A 85 22.59 11.87 -14.73
CA ALA A 85 23.67 11.46 -15.61
C ALA A 85 23.22 10.52 -16.75
N ARG A 86 22.11 9.80 -16.60
CA ARG A 86 21.68 8.71 -17.51
C ARG A 86 20.38 9.00 -18.28
N GLY A 87 19.76 10.18 -18.15
CA GLY A 87 18.38 10.41 -18.58
C GLY A 87 17.38 9.75 -17.61
N VAL A 88 16.10 9.70 -17.90
CA VAL A 88 15.09 9.13 -16.99
C VAL A 88 15.24 7.59 -16.90
N ALA A 89 16.36 7.15 -16.33
CA ALA A 89 16.58 5.80 -15.85
C ALA A 89 16.60 5.85 -14.32
N GLY A 90 16.14 4.83 -13.64
CA GLY A 90 16.14 4.82 -12.19
C GLY A 90 15.25 3.73 -11.63
N HIS A 91 14.96 3.82 -10.34
CA HIS A 91 14.12 2.87 -9.62
C HIS A 91 12.98 3.63 -8.92
N VAL A 92 11.79 3.06 -8.96
CA VAL A 92 10.65 3.53 -8.16
C VAL A 92 10.06 2.37 -7.35
N ALA A 93 10.04 2.52 -6.03
CA ALA A 93 9.38 1.59 -5.13
C ALA A 93 7.95 2.08 -4.84
N ILE A 94 6.97 1.22 -5.03
CA ILE A 94 5.54 1.53 -4.90
C ILE A 94 4.94 0.61 -3.86
N GLY A 95 4.24 1.19 -2.89
CA GLY A 95 3.33 0.45 -2.01
C GLY A 95 1.92 0.45 -2.59
N ALA A 96 1.20 -0.64 -2.55
CA ALA A 96 -0.18 -0.68 -3.04
C ALA A 96 -1.07 -1.55 -2.15
N SER A 97 -2.30 -1.10 -1.89
CA SER A 97 -3.29 -1.96 -1.25
C SER A 97 -3.69 -3.11 -2.18
N PRO A 98 -4.14 -4.27 -1.66
CA PRO A 98 -4.37 -5.47 -2.46
C PRO A 98 -5.27 -5.23 -3.66
N ALA A 99 -6.41 -4.55 -3.48
CA ALA A 99 -7.32 -4.26 -4.58
C ALA A 99 -6.69 -3.34 -5.64
N VAL A 100 -5.95 -2.31 -5.22
CA VAL A 100 -5.24 -1.42 -6.16
C VAL A 100 -4.16 -2.17 -6.90
N SER A 101 -3.38 -3.01 -6.19
CA SER A 101 -2.32 -3.83 -6.78
C SER A 101 -2.84 -4.78 -7.84
N THR A 102 -4.03 -5.38 -7.62
CA THR A 102 -4.60 -6.37 -8.52
C THR A 102 -5.32 -5.73 -9.71
N TYR A 103 -6.12 -4.68 -9.48
CA TYR A 103 -7.09 -4.22 -10.50
C TYR A 103 -6.73 -2.89 -11.16
N ALA A 104 -6.01 -2.00 -10.50
CA ALA A 104 -5.66 -0.69 -11.06
C ALA A 104 -4.18 -0.60 -11.47
N LEU A 105 -3.27 -1.07 -10.63
CA LEU A 105 -1.83 -0.92 -10.82
C LEU A 105 -1.30 -1.56 -12.12
N PRO A 106 -1.77 -2.72 -12.61
CA PRO A 106 -1.26 -3.31 -13.84
C PRO A 106 -1.40 -2.40 -15.05
N SER A 107 -2.54 -1.73 -15.22
CA SER A 107 -2.76 -0.79 -16.32
C SER A 107 -1.87 0.46 -16.21
N ILE A 108 -1.66 0.95 -14.99
CA ILE A 108 -0.76 2.07 -14.70
C ILE A 108 0.68 1.70 -15.03
N LEU A 109 1.14 0.53 -14.57
CA LEU A 109 2.50 0.06 -14.81
C LEU A 109 2.77 -0.26 -16.28
N LYS A 110 1.79 -0.80 -17.00
CA LYS A 110 1.90 -0.99 -18.44
C LYS A 110 2.19 0.34 -19.14
N ARG A 111 1.39 1.37 -18.84
CA ARG A 111 1.58 2.70 -19.43
C ARG A 111 2.90 3.34 -19.01
N PHE A 112 3.31 3.14 -17.75
CA PHE A 112 4.58 3.63 -17.24
C PHE A 112 5.78 2.98 -17.95
N ALA A 113 5.76 1.67 -18.12
CA ALA A 113 6.82 0.94 -18.82
C ALA A 113 6.95 1.33 -20.30
N GLU A 114 5.82 1.62 -20.98
CA GLU A 114 5.80 2.12 -22.37
C GLU A 114 6.50 3.48 -22.51
N THR A 115 6.33 4.36 -21.50
CA THR A 115 6.87 5.74 -21.55
C THR A 115 8.24 5.86 -20.88
N HIS A 116 8.58 4.95 -19.95
CA HIS A 116 9.80 4.99 -19.17
C HIS A 116 10.45 3.59 -19.09
N PRO A 117 10.87 3.00 -20.24
CA PRO A 117 11.34 1.60 -20.28
C PRO A 117 12.64 1.35 -19.51
N ALA A 118 13.41 2.40 -19.20
CA ALA A 118 14.65 2.30 -18.43
C ALA A 118 14.44 2.39 -16.90
N VAL A 119 13.20 2.56 -16.43
CA VAL A 119 12.90 2.64 -15.00
C VAL A 119 12.55 1.26 -14.46
N GLN A 120 13.24 0.84 -13.42
CA GLN A 120 12.91 -0.37 -12.66
C GLN A 120 11.80 -0.07 -11.64
N VAL A 121 10.79 -0.92 -11.57
CA VAL A 121 9.68 -0.78 -10.63
C VAL A 121 9.69 -1.93 -9.64
N ALA A 122 9.65 -1.60 -8.35
CA ALA A 122 9.38 -2.56 -7.28
C ALA A 122 8.03 -2.27 -6.67
N VAL A 123 7.23 -3.32 -6.41
CA VAL A 123 5.90 -3.20 -5.78
C VAL A 123 5.87 -3.99 -4.49
N ARG A 124 5.39 -3.36 -3.42
CA ARG A 124 5.06 -4.00 -2.15
C ARG A 124 3.56 -3.90 -1.91
N THR A 125 2.93 -5.02 -1.57
CA THR A 125 1.49 -5.07 -1.29
C THR A 125 1.28 -5.22 0.21
N GLY A 126 0.33 -4.46 0.75
CA GLY A 126 -0.06 -4.51 2.16
C GLY A 126 -1.38 -3.77 2.39
N HIS A 127 -2.00 -3.91 3.56
CA HIS A 127 -3.18 -3.12 3.90
C HIS A 127 -2.87 -1.62 3.85
N SER A 128 -3.91 -0.79 3.76
CA SER A 128 -3.73 0.65 3.55
C SER A 128 -2.87 1.33 4.62
N GLU A 129 -2.99 0.89 5.85
CA GLU A 129 -2.18 1.33 7.00
C GLU A 129 -0.70 0.95 6.82
N GLU A 130 -0.44 -0.29 6.41
CA GLU A 130 0.91 -0.79 6.13
C GLU A 130 1.55 -0.03 4.96
N VAL A 131 0.77 0.27 3.91
CA VAL A 131 1.24 1.08 2.78
C VAL A 131 1.66 2.48 3.23
N VAL A 132 0.89 3.11 4.13
CA VAL A 132 1.24 4.41 4.71
C VAL A 132 2.49 4.29 5.57
N ASP A 133 2.64 3.23 6.36
CA ASP A 133 3.84 3.00 7.16
C ASP A 133 5.08 2.77 6.30
N LEU A 134 4.98 2.04 5.19
CA LEU A 134 6.07 1.89 4.21
C LEU A 134 6.51 3.25 3.65
N VAL A 135 5.54 4.13 3.32
CA VAL A 135 5.82 5.51 2.86
C VAL A 135 6.51 6.33 3.96
N LYS A 136 6.06 6.25 5.20
CA LYS A 136 6.64 6.98 6.34
C LYS A 136 8.07 6.53 6.66
N ARG A 137 8.38 5.26 6.44
CA ARG A 137 9.72 4.69 6.64
C ARG A 137 10.63 4.86 5.43
N ASP A 138 10.18 5.53 4.37
CA ASP A 138 10.88 5.69 3.10
C ASP A 138 11.25 4.34 2.43
N GLU A 139 10.52 3.25 2.76
CA GLU A 139 10.68 1.94 2.13
C GLU A 139 10.03 1.90 0.74
N VAL A 140 9.05 2.76 0.48
CA VAL A 140 8.46 3.02 -0.83
C VAL A 140 8.32 4.53 -1.06
N ALA A 141 8.54 4.96 -2.28
CA ALA A 141 8.48 6.38 -2.66
C ALA A 141 7.03 6.89 -2.80
N VAL A 142 6.12 6.01 -3.21
CA VAL A 142 4.70 6.32 -3.45
C VAL A 142 3.85 5.17 -2.92
N GLY A 143 2.80 5.49 -2.18
CA GLY A 143 1.77 4.53 -1.78
C GLY A 143 0.46 4.75 -2.55
N LEU A 144 -0.23 3.68 -2.89
CA LEU A 144 -1.56 3.68 -3.52
C LEU A 144 -2.53 2.93 -2.61
N SER A 145 -3.43 3.66 -1.95
CA SER A 145 -4.32 3.08 -0.94
C SER A 145 -5.62 3.87 -0.79
N ARG A 146 -6.52 3.44 0.09
CA ARG A 146 -7.62 4.30 0.53
C ARG A 146 -7.05 5.53 1.24
N ALA A 147 -7.82 6.63 1.22
CA ALA A 147 -7.42 7.82 1.95
C ALA A 147 -7.37 7.56 3.46
N LEU A 148 -6.23 7.89 4.06
CA LEU A 148 -6.00 7.87 5.50
C LEU A 148 -5.58 9.26 5.96
N ARG A 149 -6.01 9.65 7.15
CA ARG A 149 -5.57 10.91 7.76
C ARG A 149 -4.30 10.65 8.57
N ASP A 150 -3.19 11.17 8.06
CA ASP A 150 -1.90 11.11 8.75
C ASP A 150 -1.15 12.43 8.51
N PRO A 151 -0.62 13.09 9.57
CA PRO A 151 0.02 14.40 9.44
C PRO A 151 1.37 14.35 8.69
N GLU A 152 2.00 13.16 8.59
CA GLU A 152 3.30 12.98 7.94
C GLU A 152 3.19 12.74 6.44
N ILE A 153 1.99 12.48 5.91
CA ILE A 153 1.79 12.22 4.49
C ILE A 153 1.05 13.36 3.78
N GLU A 154 1.31 13.49 2.51
CA GLU A 154 0.49 14.24 1.57
C GLU A 154 -0.12 13.28 0.56
N SER A 155 -1.30 13.59 0.08
CA SER A 155 -2.03 12.72 -0.85
C SER A 155 -2.80 13.50 -1.89
N PHE A 156 -3.09 12.84 -3.01
CA PHE A 156 -4.08 13.32 -3.98
C PHE A 156 -4.93 12.16 -4.47
N THR A 157 -6.21 12.43 -4.71
CA THR A 157 -7.18 11.43 -5.15
C THR A 157 -6.87 10.97 -6.57
N LEU A 158 -6.82 9.65 -6.77
CA LEU A 158 -6.71 9.01 -8.08
C LEU A 158 -8.10 8.76 -8.67
N TYR A 159 -8.97 8.08 -7.92
CA TYR A 159 -10.34 7.78 -8.30
C TYR A 159 -11.21 7.48 -7.07
N GLU A 160 -12.52 7.51 -7.25
CA GLU A 160 -13.50 7.06 -6.28
C GLU A 160 -13.84 5.58 -6.56
N ASP A 161 -13.47 4.71 -5.63
CA ASP A 161 -13.78 3.29 -5.68
C ASP A 161 -15.22 3.06 -5.22
N GLU A 162 -16.05 2.51 -6.08
CA GLU A 162 -17.47 2.29 -5.86
C GLU A 162 -17.76 0.82 -5.57
N LEU A 163 -18.50 0.52 -4.49
CA LEU A 163 -18.94 -0.84 -4.17
C LEU A 163 -20.31 -1.13 -4.80
N VAL A 164 -20.34 -2.15 -5.63
CA VAL A 164 -21.56 -2.60 -6.31
C VAL A 164 -22.02 -3.95 -5.73
N LEU A 165 -23.33 -4.12 -5.62
CA LEU A 165 -23.90 -5.41 -5.26
C LEU A 165 -23.80 -6.36 -6.46
N VAL A 166 -23.09 -7.45 -6.27
CA VAL A 166 -22.93 -8.49 -7.29
C VAL A 166 -23.64 -9.77 -6.89
N VAL A 167 -24.22 -10.42 -7.88
CA VAL A 167 -24.97 -11.66 -7.75
C VAL A 167 -24.63 -12.62 -8.90
N HIS A 168 -24.92 -13.89 -8.71
CA HIS A 168 -24.88 -14.88 -9.80
C HIS A 168 -25.86 -14.47 -10.91
N PRO A 169 -25.56 -14.69 -12.22
CA PRO A 169 -26.43 -14.26 -13.32
C PRO A 169 -27.87 -14.78 -13.24
N ARG A 170 -28.06 -15.98 -12.68
CA ARG A 170 -29.40 -16.60 -12.50
C ARG A 170 -30.04 -16.26 -11.14
N HIS A 171 -29.48 -15.31 -10.40
CA HIS A 171 -30.06 -14.91 -9.13
C HIS A 171 -31.45 -14.30 -9.32
N ARG A 172 -32.35 -14.49 -8.33
CA ARG A 172 -33.74 -14.04 -8.38
C ARG A 172 -33.98 -12.53 -8.49
N PHE A 173 -32.98 -11.73 -8.09
CA PHE A 173 -33.08 -10.27 -8.19
C PHE A 173 -33.16 -9.82 -9.64
N ALA A 174 -33.98 -8.79 -9.89
CA ALA A 174 -33.99 -8.06 -11.15
C ALA A 174 -32.80 -7.09 -11.27
N ALA A 175 -32.87 -6.09 -12.10
CA ALA A 175 -31.84 -5.06 -12.21
C ALA A 175 -31.70 -4.18 -10.95
N SER A 176 -32.73 -4.20 -10.08
CA SER A 176 -32.77 -3.46 -8.83
C SER A 176 -33.45 -4.29 -7.75
N VAL A 177 -33.01 -4.11 -6.50
CA VAL A 177 -33.53 -4.79 -5.31
C VAL A 177 -33.79 -3.77 -4.20
N ARG A 178 -34.83 -3.96 -3.42
CA ARG A 178 -35.05 -3.14 -2.22
C ARG A 178 -34.10 -3.59 -1.11
N ALA A 179 -33.60 -2.64 -0.33
CA ALA A 179 -32.65 -2.93 0.74
C ALA A 179 -33.17 -4.02 1.71
N ALA A 180 -34.47 -4.00 2.07
CA ALA A 180 -35.05 -4.99 2.97
C ALA A 180 -34.97 -6.44 2.44
N GLU A 181 -34.97 -6.63 1.13
CA GLU A 181 -34.89 -7.97 0.52
C GLU A 181 -33.50 -8.59 0.65
N LEU A 182 -32.47 -7.77 0.96
CA LEU A 182 -31.12 -8.22 1.21
C LEU A 182 -30.98 -8.94 2.56
N ALA A 183 -31.87 -8.70 3.51
CA ALA A 183 -31.82 -9.34 4.83
C ALA A 183 -31.95 -10.88 4.75
N ASP A 184 -32.62 -11.40 3.73
CA ASP A 184 -32.86 -12.83 3.52
C ASP A 184 -31.72 -13.51 2.73
N GLU A 185 -30.74 -12.75 2.25
CA GLU A 185 -29.65 -13.27 1.43
C GLU A 185 -28.47 -13.75 2.28
N GLN A 186 -27.75 -14.73 1.73
CA GLN A 186 -26.42 -15.08 2.22
C GLN A 186 -25.42 -14.08 1.66
N PHE A 187 -24.70 -13.39 2.57
CA PHE A 187 -23.66 -12.46 2.18
C PHE A 187 -22.27 -13.10 2.23
N VAL A 188 -21.47 -12.79 1.24
CA VAL A 188 -20.03 -12.96 1.26
C VAL A 188 -19.44 -11.61 1.68
N LEU A 189 -18.88 -11.55 2.87
CA LEU A 189 -18.31 -10.33 3.46
C LEU A 189 -16.80 -10.44 3.59
N PHE A 190 -16.18 -9.30 3.78
CA PHE A 190 -14.76 -9.23 4.13
C PHE A 190 -14.56 -9.27 5.64
N ASP A 191 -13.37 -9.70 6.06
CA ASP A 191 -12.97 -9.68 7.46
C ASP A 191 -12.98 -8.24 8.04
N ARG A 192 -12.96 -8.12 9.37
CA ARG A 192 -13.05 -6.84 10.06
C ARG A 192 -11.85 -5.91 9.83
N ALA A 193 -10.71 -6.44 9.39
CA ALA A 193 -9.52 -5.64 9.07
C ALA A 193 -9.65 -4.96 7.71
N SER A 194 -10.59 -5.40 6.88
CA SER A 194 -10.85 -4.82 5.58
C SER A 194 -11.69 -3.55 5.67
N SER A 195 -11.27 -2.49 5.01
CA SER A 195 -12.08 -1.28 4.83
C SER A 195 -13.38 -1.51 4.03
N TYR A 196 -13.48 -2.62 3.30
CA TYR A 196 -14.72 -3.04 2.65
C TYR A 196 -15.75 -3.54 3.66
N HIS A 197 -15.29 -4.14 4.76
CA HIS A 197 -16.16 -4.50 5.87
C HIS A 197 -16.83 -3.26 6.47
N GLU A 198 -16.07 -2.19 6.73
CA GLU A 198 -16.59 -0.92 7.26
C GLU A 198 -17.69 -0.34 6.35
N LEU A 199 -17.42 -0.28 5.03
CA LEU A 199 -18.36 0.26 4.05
C LEU A 199 -19.63 -0.58 3.93
N THR A 200 -19.52 -1.89 3.95
CA THR A 200 -20.66 -2.82 3.90
C THR A 200 -21.48 -2.74 5.18
N SER A 201 -20.83 -2.68 6.33
CA SER A 201 -21.49 -2.55 7.64
C SER A 201 -22.23 -1.21 7.76
N ALA A 202 -21.64 -0.11 7.27
CA ALA A 202 -22.32 1.18 7.22
C ALA A 202 -23.59 1.13 6.36
N LEU A 203 -23.53 0.50 5.17
CA LEU A 203 -24.70 0.30 4.33
C LEU A 203 -25.79 -0.52 5.05
N PHE A 204 -25.40 -1.60 5.74
CA PHE A 204 -26.37 -2.43 6.48
C PHE A 204 -27.03 -1.65 7.61
N LEU A 205 -26.23 -0.89 8.37
CA LEU A 205 -26.76 -0.05 9.44
C LEU A 205 -27.74 1.00 8.92
N GLU A 206 -27.35 1.75 7.89
CA GLU A 206 -28.22 2.75 7.25
C GLU A 206 -29.49 2.16 6.65
N ALA A 207 -29.42 0.94 6.17
CA ALA A 207 -30.55 0.23 5.55
C ALA A 207 -31.39 -0.55 6.56
N ALA A 208 -30.98 -0.58 7.83
CA ALA A 208 -31.56 -1.45 8.88
C ALA A 208 -31.59 -2.93 8.45
N ILE A 209 -30.53 -3.41 7.80
CA ILE A 209 -30.37 -4.80 7.35
C ILE A 209 -29.53 -5.57 8.37
N ALA A 210 -30.01 -6.74 8.75
CA ALA A 210 -29.25 -7.75 9.47
C ALA A 210 -29.22 -9.04 8.61
N PRO A 211 -28.14 -9.33 7.88
CA PRO A 211 -28.08 -10.54 7.07
C PRO A 211 -28.21 -11.80 7.92
N ARG A 212 -29.00 -12.78 7.46
CA ARG A 212 -29.22 -14.05 8.18
C ARG A 212 -27.98 -14.93 8.21
N SER A 213 -27.19 -14.88 7.17
CA SER A 213 -26.02 -15.73 7.00
C SER A 213 -24.87 -14.94 6.38
N VAL A 214 -23.68 -15.16 6.89
CA VAL A 214 -22.47 -14.48 6.48
C VAL A 214 -21.38 -15.50 6.28
N MET A 215 -20.66 -15.38 5.13
CA MET A 215 -19.40 -16.05 4.88
C MET A 215 -18.32 -14.97 4.88
N GLU A 216 -17.32 -15.08 5.74
CA GLU A 216 -16.23 -14.10 5.83
C GLU A 216 -15.02 -14.57 5.02
N LEU A 217 -14.45 -13.68 4.22
CA LEU A 217 -13.26 -13.92 3.38
C LEU A 217 -12.33 -12.71 3.45
N ASP A 218 -11.05 -12.93 3.22
CA ASP A 218 -9.99 -11.91 3.20
C ASP A 218 -9.61 -11.44 1.79
N ASN A 219 -10.19 -12.08 0.76
CA ASN A 219 -9.76 -11.94 -0.63
C ASN A 219 -10.92 -11.69 -1.59
N ILE A 220 -10.81 -10.64 -2.43
CA ILE A 220 -11.83 -10.25 -3.40
C ILE A 220 -12.04 -11.33 -4.47
N ASP A 221 -10.97 -11.94 -4.97
CA ASP A 221 -11.09 -12.97 -6.02
C ASP A 221 -11.81 -14.21 -5.49
N SER A 222 -11.57 -14.59 -4.22
CA SER A 222 -12.32 -15.65 -3.56
C SER A 222 -13.80 -15.28 -3.43
N ALA A 223 -14.11 -14.05 -3.03
CA ALA A 223 -15.50 -13.58 -2.94
C ALA A 223 -16.20 -13.61 -4.31
N LYS A 224 -15.53 -13.15 -5.39
CA LYS A 224 -16.06 -13.27 -6.75
C LYS A 224 -16.40 -14.73 -7.10
N LYS A 225 -15.48 -15.66 -6.80
CA LYS A 225 -15.70 -17.09 -7.09
C LYS A 225 -16.86 -17.68 -6.30
N MET A 226 -17.06 -17.30 -5.03
CA MET A 226 -18.22 -17.74 -4.25
C MET A 226 -19.53 -17.25 -4.88
N VAL A 227 -19.59 -15.99 -5.31
CA VAL A 227 -20.77 -15.44 -5.99
C VAL A 227 -20.97 -16.08 -7.38
N GLU A 228 -19.92 -16.35 -8.15
CA GLU A 228 -19.99 -17.09 -9.43
C GLU A 228 -20.57 -18.51 -9.25
N GLN A 229 -20.34 -19.14 -8.10
CA GLN A 229 -20.90 -20.45 -7.76
C GLN A 229 -22.30 -20.38 -7.14
N GLY A 230 -22.86 -19.18 -6.99
CA GLY A 230 -24.19 -19.01 -6.42
C GLY A 230 -24.26 -19.20 -4.90
N LEU A 231 -23.14 -19.13 -4.19
CA LEU A 231 -23.05 -19.35 -2.74
C LEU A 231 -23.48 -18.13 -1.92
N GLY A 232 -23.81 -17.01 -2.58
CA GLY A 232 -24.28 -15.81 -1.92
C GLY A 232 -24.19 -14.59 -2.82
N VAL A 233 -24.37 -13.41 -2.20
CA VAL A 233 -24.24 -12.09 -2.82
C VAL A 233 -23.13 -11.30 -2.13
N ALA A 234 -22.49 -10.36 -2.81
CA ALA A 234 -21.42 -9.57 -2.24
C ALA A 234 -21.47 -8.11 -2.67
N LEU A 235 -20.92 -7.23 -1.84
CA LEU A 235 -20.57 -5.86 -2.21
C LEU A 235 -19.10 -5.82 -2.57
N LEU A 236 -18.77 -5.65 -3.85
CA LEU A 236 -17.43 -5.70 -4.38
C LEU A 236 -17.08 -4.41 -5.12
N PRO A 237 -15.78 -4.03 -5.18
CA PRO A 237 -15.35 -2.90 -5.98
C PRO A 237 -15.75 -3.06 -7.45
N ALA A 238 -16.33 -2.01 -8.03
CA ALA A 238 -16.76 -2.03 -9.44
C ALA A 238 -15.60 -2.41 -10.38
N VAL A 239 -14.40 -1.87 -10.13
CA VAL A 239 -13.21 -2.18 -10.91
C VAL A 239 -12.82 -3.66 -10.84
N ALA A 240 -13.10 -4.33 -9.73
CA ALA A 240 -12.72 -5.73 -9.51
C ALA A 240 -13.64 -6.73 -10.21
N VAL A 241 -14.86 -6.33 -10.57
CA VAL A 241 -15.87 -7.23 -11.17
C VAL A 241 -16.16 -6.93 -12.63
N ALA A 242 -15.48 -5.94 -13.21
CA ALA A 242 -15.74 -5.47 -14.57
C ALA A 242 -15.64 -6.59 -15.63
N ASP A 243 -14.63 -7.45 -15.51
CA ASP A 243 -14.40 -8.55 -16.46
C ASP A 243 -15.42 -9.67 -16.30
N GLU A 244 -15.78 -10.01 -15.07
CA GLU A 244 -16.81 -11.01 -14.77
C GLU A 244 -18.20 -10.57 -15.25
N VAL A 245 -18.52 -9.29 -15.08
CA VAL A 245 -19.78 -8.71 -15.57
C VAL A 245 -19.81 -8.70 -17.10
N ARG A 246 -18.74 -8.27 -17.74
CA ARG A 246 -18.61 -8.31 -19.21
C ARG A 246 -18.72 -9.73 -19.76
N ALA A 247 -18.13 -10.68 -19.08
CA ALA A 247 -18.17 -12.10 -19.42
C ALA A 247 -19.48 -12.78 -18.99
N LYS A 248 -20.43 -12.04 -18.40
CA LYS A 248 -21.72 -12.55 -17.90
C LYS A 248 -21.59 -13.65 -16.84
N ARG A 249 -20.48 -13.71 -16.11
CA ARG A 249 -20.27 -14.62 -14.97
C ARG A 249 -20.84 -14.05 -13.67
N LEU A 250 -20.88 -12.71 -13.57
CA LEU A 250 -21.52 -11.97 -12.49
C LEU A 250 -22.49 -10.95 -13.08
N ARG A 251 -23.43 -10.50 -12.27
CA ARG A 251 -24.36 -9.43 -12.60
C ARG A 251 -24.41 -8.41 -11.46
N VAL A 252 -24.35 -7.13 -11.83
CA VAL A 252 -24.55 -6.02 -10.89
C VAL A 252 -26.04 -5.78 -10.71
N VAL A 253 -26.44 -5.53 -9.47
CA VAL A 253 -27.81 -5.19 -9.06
C VAL A 253 -27.78 -3.87 -8.31
N ARG A 254 -28.66 -2.94 -8.64
CA ARG A 254 -28.77 -1.67 -7.91
C ARG A 254 -29.62 -1.85 -6.65
N ILE A 255 -29.23 -1.20 -5.57
CA ILE A 255 -30.03 -1.12 -4.35
C ILE A 255 -30.95 0.09 -4.49
N ALA A 256 -32.26 -0.13 -4.58
CA ALA A 256 -33.25 0.90 -4.83
C ALA A 256 -33.21 2.01 -3.77
N GLY A 257 -33.22 3.25 -4.23
CA GLY A 257 -33.21 4.43 -3.36
C GLY A 257 -31.89 4.71 -2.65
N ARG A 258 -30.80 3.97 -2.97
CA ARG A 258 -29.49 4.17 -2.35
C ARG A 258 -28.39 4.37 -3.39
N ARG A 259 -27.44 5.22 -3.03
CA ARG A 259 -26.18 5.33 -3.79
C ARG A 259 -25.22 4.26 -3.34
N PRO A 260 -24.43 3.67 -4.25
CA PRO A 260 -23.36 2.77 -3.87
C PRO A 260 -22.38 3.43 -2.91
N PRO A 261 -21.89 2.70 -1.89
CA PRO A 261 -20.82 3.20 -1.04
C PRO A 261 -19.57 3.52 -1.88
N ARG A 262 -18.92 4.63 -1.58
CA ARG A 262 -17.73 5.10 -2.28
C ARG A 262 -16.62 5.41 -1.30
N ARG A 263 -15.39 5.24 -1.76
CA ARG A 263 -14.20 5.69 -1.02
C ARG A 263 -13.13 6.21 -1.97
N PRO A 264 -12.42 7.27 -1.59
CA PRO A 264 -11.31 7.75 -2.40
C PRO A 264 -10.12 6.80 -2.31
N ILE A 265 -9.58 6.43 -3.47
CA ILE A 265 -8.27 5.84 -3.63
C ILE A 265 -7.30 6.96 -3.97
N VAL A 266 -6.21 7.03 -3.22
CA VAL A 266 -5.25 8.13 -3.27
C VAL A 266 -3.84 7.63 -3.57
N ALA A 267 -3.04 8.49 -4.19
CA ALA A 267 -1.60 8.38 -4.15
C ALA A 267 -1.10 9.16 -2.92
N VAL A 268 -0.27 8.51 -2.11
CA VAL A 268 0.31 9.09 -0.89
C VAL A 268 1.83 9.13 -1.01
N ARG A 269 2.44 10.17 -0.45
CA ARG A 269 3.88 10.28 -0.27
C ARG A 269 4.17 10.97 1.05
N ARG A 270 5.41 10.86 1.52
CA ARG A 270 5.84 11.54 2.73
C ARG A 270 5.89 13.05 2.53
N LYS A 271 5.26 13.81 3.42
CA LYS A 271 5.11 15.28 3.32
C LYS A 271 6.43 16.04 3.37
N ARG A 272 7.43 15.52 4.09
CA ARG A 272 8.76 16.13 4.25
C ARG A 272 9.83 15.49 3.37
N ALA A 273 9.47 14.58 2.49
CA ALA A 273 10.37 14.13 1.46
C ALA A 273 10.75 15.32 0.57
N GLY A 274 12.02 15.42 0.20
CA GLY A 274 12.49 16.43 -0.74
C GLY A 274 11.78 16.35 -2.11
N ALA A 275 12.27 17.05 -3.10
CA ALA A 275 11.78 16.89 -4.46
C ALA A 275 11.90 15.41 -4.85
N PRO A 276 10.84 14.82 -5.48
CA PRO A 276 10.87 13.42 -5.88
C PRO A 276 11.98 13.20 -6.92
N SER A 277 12.62 12.02 -6.90
CA SER A 277 13.56 11.59 -7.94
C SER A 277 12.92 11.64 -9.34
N GLY A 278 13.73 11.65 -10.40
CA GLY A 278 13.23 11.69 -11.78
C GLY A 278 12.20 10.59 -12.06
N ALA A 279 12.47 9.34 -11.67
CA ALA A 279 11.57 8.21 -11.83
C ALA A 279 10.29 8.36 -10.98
N THR A 280 10.40 8.80 -9.72
CA THR A 280 9.25 9.04 -8.84
C THR A 280 8.41 10.20 -9.34
N ALA A 281 9.03 11.31 -9.80
CA ALA A 281 8.33 12.45 -10.38
C ALA A 281 7.56 12.06 -11.64
N ALA A 282 8.19 11.27 -12.53
CA ALA A 282 7.57 10.74 -13.74
C ALA A 282 6.35 9.86 -13.41
N PHE A 283 6.49 8.96 -12.43
CA PHE A 283 5.39 8.10 -11.98
C PHE A 283 4.22 8.92 -11.39
N LEU A 284 4.49 9.90 -10.53
CA LEU A 284 3.48 10.79 -9.96
C LEU A 284 2.79 11.64 -11.04
N SER A 285 3.52 12.09 -12.06
CA SER A 285 2.95 12.82 -13.21
C SER A 285 2.00 11.93 -13.99
N LEU A 286 2.41 10.70 -14.31
CA LEU A 286 1.57 9.72 -14.99
C LEU A 286 0.29 9.41 -14.18
N LEU A 287 0.40 9.24 -12.87
CA LEU A 287 -0.78 9.02 -12.01
C LEU A 287 -1.79 10.17 -12.12
N ARG A 288 -1.31 11.42 -12.18
CA ARG A 288 -2.19 12.59 -12.35
C ARG A 288 -2.86 12.60 -13.73
N GLU A 289 -2.12 12.25 -14.77
CA GLU A 289 -2.62 12.15 -16.16
C GLU A 289 -3.69 11.07 -16.29
N LEU A 290 -3.49 9.92 -15.64
CA LEU A 290 -4.40 8.77 -15.73
C LEU A 290 -5.68 8.89 -14.87
N ARG A 291 -5.80 9.90 -14.01
CA ARG A 291 -6.98 10.08 -13.13
C ARG A 291 -8.33 9.97 -13.85
N PRO A 292 -8.58 10.62 -14.99
CA PRO A 292 -9.88 10.50 -15.67
C PRO A 292 -10.17 9.07 -16.16
N GLN A 293 -9.14 8.37 -16.64
CA GLN A 293 -9.25 7.00 -17.13
C GLN A 293 -9.50 6.01 -15.97
N LEU A 294 -8.79 6.19 -14.85
CA LEU A 294 -8.98 5.38 -13.65
C LEU A 294 -10.38 5.59 -13.05
N GLN A 295 -10.86 6.85 -13.02
CA GLN A 295 -12.22 7.15 -12.57
C GLN A 295 -13.27 6.52 -13.48
N ALA A 296 -13.09 6.60 -14.79
CA ALA A 296 -13.99 5.98 -15.76
C ALA A 296 -14.04 4.45 -15.57
N ALA A 297 -12.90 3.80 -15.36
CA ALA A 297 -12.82 2.37 -15.11
C ALA A 297 -13.50 1.96 -13.77
N ALA A 298 -13.35 2.77 -12.73
CA ALA A 298 -13.97 2.54 -11.42
C ALA A 298 -15.50 2.73 -11.41
N SER A 299 -16.04 3.47 -12.39
CA SER A 299 -17.48 3.78 -12.52
C SER A 299 -18.16 3.00 -13.65
N ALA A 300 -17.41 2.32 -14.51
CA ALA A 300 -17.91 1.73 -15.77
C ALA A 300 -18.83 0.51 -15.58
N THR A 301 -19.10 0.08 -14.36
CA THR A 301 -19.91 -1.10 -14.04
C THR A 301 -21.31 -0.73 -13.53
N ALA A 302 -21.63 0.55 -13.42
CA ALA A 302 -22.93 1.03 -12.92
C ALA A 302 -24.00 1.12 -14.01
#